data_f92fafe80e3251d789944179388c47b5
#
_entry.id   f92fafe80e3251d789944179388c47b5
#
_cell.length_a   1.000
_cell.length_b   1.000
_cell.length_c   1.000
_cell.angle_alpha   90.00
_cell.angle_beta   90.00
_cell.angle_gamma   90.00
#
_symmetry.space_group_name_H-M   'P 1'
#
loop_
_entity.id
_entity.type
_entity.pdbx_description
1 polymer ?
#
loop_
_entity_poly.entity_id
_entity_poly.type
_entity_poly.pdbx_seq_one_letter_code
_entity_poly.pdbx_strand_id
1 'polypeptide(L)'
;MFQPDIVYQPQKPGISAVDCVVPAVEKVLETGMIDSRRVGLMGHSWGAYQTSFIVTRTDLFSAAVAGAPLTDLMSMSVSVYWNSGGTNARIFAQSQGRMNKPFWQDAENYARNSPIHGLDTLNTPLLIAFGDKDGAVDWDQGIEMYNAARWAGKDDVVLLVYPGENHGLRKEENMVDYH
;
A
#
# COMPACT_ATOMS: atom_id res chain seq x y z
N MET A 1 3.65 18.24 -6.83
CA MET A 1 4.07 17.58 -5.59
C MET A 1 5.59 17.55 -5.60
N PHE A 2 6.21 18.21 -4.67
CA PHE A 2 7.68 18.27 -4.57
C PHE A 2 8.16 16.95 -3.95
N GLN A 3 8.86 16.14 -4.72
CA GLN A 3 9.58 15.01 -4.17
C GLN A 3 11.06 15.41 -4.10
N PRO A 4 11.63 15.62 -2.92
CA PRO A 4 13.04 15.93 -2.82
C PRO A 4 13.88 14.75 -3.34
N ASP A 5 14.89 15.02 -4.14
CA ASP A 5 15.81 14.01 -4.70
C ASP A 5 16.46 13.13 -3.62
N ILE A 6 16.60 13.66 -2.42
CA ILE A 6 17.18 12.96 -1.26
C ILE A 6 16.35 11.76 -0.78
N VAL A 7 15.06 11.69 -1.11
CA VAL A 7 14.16 10.61 -0.68
C VAL A 7 13.99 9.52 -1.73
N TYR A 8 14.43 9.78 -2.96
CA TYR A 8 14.39 8.78 -4.01
C TYR A 8 15.46 7.71 -3.79
N GLN A 9 15.03 6.53 -3.34
CA GLN A 9 15.92 5.39 -3.19
C GLN A 9 15.60 4.35 -4.27
N PRO A 10 16.48 4.14 -5.26
CA PRO A 10 16.28 3.09 -6.24
C PRO A 10 16.21 1.73 -5.54
N GLN A 11 15.35 0.85 -6.05
CA GLN A 11 15.12 -0.51 -5.51
C GLN A 11 14.55 -0.55 -4.07
N LYS A 12 14.05 0.56 -3.55
CA LYS A 12 13.50 0.65 -2.19
C LYS A 12 12.20 1.47 -2.17
N PRO A 13 11.16 1.07 -2.90
CA PRO A 13 9.94 1.88 -3.02
C PRO A 13 9.24 2.09 -1.67
N GLY A 14 9.16 1.07 -0.81
CA GLY A 14 8.54 1.16 0.50
C GLY A 14 9.37 1.98 1.49
N ILE A 15 10.67 1.75 1.55
CA ILE A 15 11.58 2.49 2.43
C ILE A 15 11.58 3.98 2.05
N SER A 16 11.60 4.30 0.75
CA SER A 16 11.50 5.69 0.28
C SER A 16 10.22 6.38 0.77
N ALA A 17 9.10 5.64 0.85
CA ALA A 17 7.86 6.20 1.36
C ALA A 17 7.94 6.50 2.85
N VAL A 18 8.52 5.60 3.65
CA VAL A 18 8.75 5.84 5.09
C VAL A 18 9.64 7.06 5.31
N ASP A 19 10.79 7.11 4.63
CA ASP A 19 11.78 8.19 4.77
C ASP A 19 11.25 9.55 4.31
N CYS A 20 10.18 9.57 3.51
CA CYS A 20 9.54 10.81 3.05
C CYS A 20 8.38 11.22 3.96
N VAL A 21 7.44 10.30 4.22
CA VAL A 21 6.17 10.63 4.86
C VAL A 21 6.33 10.78 6.37
N VAL A 22 7.05 9.88 7.02
CA VAL A 22 7.17 9.90 8.50
C VAL A 22 7.83 11.18 8.99
N PRO A 23 9.01 11.60 8.51
CA PRO A 23 9.62 12.85 8.97
C PRO A 23 8.79 14.09 8.66
N ALA A 24 8.04 14.08 7.53
CA ALA A 24 7.16 15.19 7.20
C ALA A 24 6.00 15.34 8.19
N VAL A 25 5.40 14.21 8.60
CA VAL A 25 4.34 14.20 9.62
C VAL A 25 4.90 14.61 10.99
N GLU A 26 6.04 14.06 11.40
CA GLU A 26 6.72 14.43 12.65
C GLU A 26 6.98 15.93 12.70
N LYS A 27 7.44 16.52 11.58
CA LYS A 27 7.69 17.96 11.49
C LYS A 27 6.42 18.80 11.66
N VAL A 28 5.27 18.32 11.17
CA VAL A 28 3.98 18.97 11.40
C VAL A 28 3.56 18.84 12.86
N LEU A 29 3.77 17.67 13.47
CA LEU A 29 3.43 17.42 14.89
C LEU A 29 4.26 18.30 15.85
N GLU A 30 5.52 18.60 15.51
CA GLU A 30 6.37 19.53 16.30
C GLU A 30 5.75 20.94 16.44
N THR A 31 4.84 21.34 15.56
CA THR A 31 4.14 22.64 15.65
C THR A 31 3.19 22.72 16.84
N GLY A 32 2.79 21.58 17.41
CA GLY A 32 1.82 21.49 18.50
C GLY A 32 0.36 21.80 18.11
N MET A 33 0.10 22.03 16.82
CA MET A 33 -1.25 22.34 16.31
C MET A 33 -2.12 21.10 16.09
N ILE A 34 -1.50 19.92 16.02
CA ILE A 34 -2.16 18.64 15.71
C ILE A 34 -2.04 17.70 16.92
N ASP A 35 -3.14 17.07 17.31
CA ASP A 35 -3.10 15.98 18.30
C ASP A 35 -2.46 14.73 17.66
N SER A 36 -1.28 14.35 18.15
CA SER A 36 -0.51 13.21 17.65
C SER A 36 -1.27 11.86 17.71
N ARG A 37 -2.29 11.77 18.59
CA ARG A 37 -3.13 10.57 18.73
C ARG A 37 -4.26 10.50 17.72
N ARG A 38 -4.38 11.49 16.82
CA ARG A 38 -5.49 11.64 15.86
C ARG A 38 -5.00 11.88 14.44
N VAL A 39 -3.89 11.24 14.07
CA VAL A 39 -3.32 11.30 12.73
C VAL A 39 -3.65 10.02 11.99
N GLY A 40 -4.40 10.13 10.90
CA GLY A 40 -4.70 9.02 10.00
C GLY A 40 -3.82 9.05 8.75
N LEU A 41 -3.66 7.90 8.11
CA LEU A 41 -2.95 7.78 6.82
C LEU A 41 -3.88 7.16 5.78
N MET A 42 -3.99 7.79 4.61
CA MET A 42 -4.83 7.28 3.53
C MET A 42 -4.10 7.34 2.20
N GLY A 43 -4.31 6.32 1.38
CA GLY A 43 -3.76 6.28 0.03
C GLY A 43 -4.54 5.36 -0.90
N HIS A 44 -4.33 5.55 -2.21
CA HIS A 44 -4.94 4.72 -3.25
C HIS A 44 -3.86 4.19 -4.20
N SER A 45 -4.01 2.93 -4.69
CA SER A 45 -3.09 2.31 -5.65
C SER A 45 -1.64 2.25 -5.09
N TRP A 46 -0.65 2.78 -5.78
CA TRP A 46 0.70 2.93 -5.23
C TRP A 46 0.77 3.79 -3.95
N GLY A 47 -0.17 4.73 -3.77
CA GLY A 47 -0.33 5.43 -2.50
C GLY A 47 -0.85 4.51 -1.38
N ALA A 48 -1.73 3.57 -1.70
CA ALA A 48 -2.19 2.54 -0.75
C ALA A 48 -1.09 1.52 -0.42
N TYR A 49 -0.24 1.17 -1.41
CA TYR A 49 0.98 0.42 -1.17
C TYR A 49 1.86 1.12 -0.12
N GLN A 50 2.11 2.42 -0.31
CA GLN A 50 2.89 3.22 0.65
C GLN A 50 2.22 3.24 2.02
N THR A 51 0.90 3.46 2.08
CA THR A 51 0.11 3.43 3.32
C THR A 51 0.29 2.10 4.05
N SER A 52 0.02 0.99 3.37
CA SER A 52 0.15 -0.35 3.94
C SER A 52 1.57 -0.65 4.40
N PHE A 53 2.59 -0.21 3.65
CA PHE A 53 3.99 -0.40 4.01
C PHE A 53 4.38 0.44 5.23
N ILE A 54 4.03 1.72 5.26
CA ILE A 54 4.39 2.64 6.34
C ILE A 54 3.84 2.15 7.68
N VAL A 55 2.57 1.72 7.74
CA VAL A 55 1.96 1.26 9.00
C VAL A 55 2.52 -0.07 9.51
N THR A 56 3.30 -0.79 8.71
CA THR A 56 4.11 -1.92 9.18
C THR A 56 5.49 -1.51 9.69
N ARG A 57 5.82 -0.21 9.70
CA ARG A 57 7.15 0.31 10.08
C ARG A 57 7.12 1.34 11.19
N THR A 58 5.93 1.86 11.52
CA THR A 58 5.76 2.88 12.57
C THR A 58 4.35 2.84 13.14
N ASP A 59 4.23 3.17 14.41
CA ASP A 59 2.96 3.33 15.14
C ASP A 59 2.48 4.80 15.18
N LEU A 60 3.01 5.64 14.28
CA LEU A 60 2.70 7.08 14.25
C LEU A 60 1.23 7.38 13.93
N PHE A 61 0.56 6.47 13.22
CA PHE A 61 -0.80 6.68 12.74
C PHE A 61 -1.83 5.92 13.59
N SER A 62 -2.93 6.60 13.93
CA SER A 62 -4.02 6.03 14.73
C SER A 62 -4.92 5.08 13.95
N ALA A 63 -5.01 5.26 12.63
CA ALA A 63 -5.72 4.41 11.70
C ALA A 63 -5.20 4.63 10.27
N ALA A 64 -5.42 3.65 9.40
CA ALA A 64 -5.03 3.75 8.00
C ALA A 64 -6.11 3.21 7.05
N VAL A 65 -6.19 3.81 5.86
CA VAL A 65 -7.08 3.38 4.77
C VAL A 65 -6.27 3.18 3.50
N ALA A 66 -6.30 1.98 2.97
CA ALA A 66 -5.56 1.56 1.77
C ALA A 66 -6.53 1.12 0.67
N GLY A 67 -6.79 2.00 -0.31
CA GLY A 67 -7.62 1.69 -1.48
C GLY A 67 -6.81 1.01 -2.57
N ALA A 68 -7.12 -0.22 -2.91
CA ALA A 68 -6.45 -1.03 -3.94
C ALA A 68 -4.90 -1.12 -3.74
N PRO A 69 -4.41 -1.54 -2.55
CA PRO A 69 -2.98 -1.62 -2.28
C PRO A 69 -2.30 -2.79 -3.00
N LEU A 70 -1.06 -2.59 -3.41
CA LEU A 70 -0.14 -3.68 -3.69
C LEU A 70 0.43 -4.17 -2.35
N THR A 71 0.29 -5.41 -2.01
CA THR A 71 0.68 -5.94 -0.68
C THR A 71 1.80 -6.97 -0.75
N ASP A 72 1.88 -7.72 -1.86
CA ASP A 72 3.02 -8.57 -2.20
C ASP A 72 3.58 -8.17 -3.58
N LEU A 73 4.77 -7.58 -3.57
CA LEU A 73 5.43 -7.16 -4.79
C LEU A 73 5.90 -8.34 -5.66
N MET A 74 6.11 -9.53 -5.09
CA MET A 74 6.51 -10.72 -5.86
C MET A 74 5.37 -11.17 -6.75
N SER A 75 4.21 -11.51 -6.17
CA SER A 75 3.03 -11.98 -6.91
C SER A 75 2.54 -10.92 -7.88
N MET A 76 2.46 -9.67 -7.44
CA MET A 76 1.97 -8.58 -8.27
C MET A 76 2.89 -8.26 -9.46
N SER A 77 4.22 -8.41 -9.34
CA SER A 77 5.18 -8.08 -10.41
C SER A 77 5.02 -8.93 -11.67
N VAL A 78 4.48 -10.13 -11.55
CA VAL A 78 4.27 -11.08 -12.65
C VAL A 78 2.80 -11.22 -13.05
N SER A 79 1.92 -10.43 -12.45
CA SER A 79 0.51 -10.40 -12.80
C SER A 79 0.24 -9.61 -14.09
N VAL A 80 -1.01 -9.64 -14.54
CA VAL A 80 -1.47 -8.94 -15.74
C VAL A 80 -2.13 -7.61 -15.33
N TYR A 81 -1.76 -6.54 -16.00
CA TYR A 81 -2.48 -5.28 -15.94
C TYR A 81 -3.71 -5.36 -16.86
N TRP A 82 -4.81 -5.90 -16.32
CA TRP A 82 -6.01 -6.26 -17.10
C TRP A 82 -6.66 -5.08 -17.84
N ASN A 83 -6.56 -3.88 -17.30
CA ASN A 83 -7.10 -2.68 -17.96
C ASN A 83 -6.45 -2.40 -19.33
N SER A 84 -5.27 -2.95 -19.62
CA SER A 84 -4.58 -2.82 -20.90
C SER A 84 -4.18 -4.13 -21.53
N GLY A 85 -4.31 -5.27 -20.81
CA GLY A 85 -3.83 -6.59 -21.24
C GLY A 85 -2.30 -6.73 -21.23
N GLY A 86 -1.57 -5.75 -20.66
CA GLY A 86 -0.12 -5.79 -20.56
C GLY A 86 0.38 -6.48 -19.30
N THR A 87 1.69 -6.70 -19.22
CA THR A 87 2.33 -7.22 -18.01
C THR A 87 2.68 -6.11 -17.02
N ASN A 88 2.57 -6.39 -15.74
CA ASN A 88 3.04 -5.50 -14.67
C ASN A 88 4.57 -5.42 -14.56
N ALA A 89 5.32 -6.37 -15.14
CA ALA A 89 6.77 -6.45 -15.01
C ALA A 89 7.50 -5.13 -15.32
N ARG A 90 7.05 -4.37 -16.35
CA ARG A 90 7.65 -3.07 -16.69
C ARG A 90 7.42 -2.03 -15.59
N ILE A 91 6.24 -2.00 -14.97
CA ILE A 91 5.91 -1.07 -13.89
C ILE A 91 6.82 -1.34 -12.71
N PHE A 92 7.04 -2.62 -12.39
CA PHE A 92 7.89 -3.03 -11.28
C PHE A 92 9.39 -2.82 -11.57
N ALA A 93 9.86 -3.12 -12.77
CA ALA A 93 11.27 -2.99 -13.09
C ALA A 93 11.73 -1.54 -13.28
N GLN A 94 10.98 -0.73 -14.03
CA GLN A 94 11.47 0.53 -14.62
C GLN A 94 10.62 1.77 -14.27
N SER A 95 9.46 1.60 -13.62
CA SER A 95 8.55 2.70 -13.31
C SER A 95 8.35 2.81 -11.79
N GLN A 96 7.12 2.78 -11.31
CA GLN A 96 6.78 3.03 -9.91
C GLN A 96 7.43 2.06 -8.92
N GLY A 97 7.58 0.77 -9.28
CA GLY A 97 8.24 -0.24 -8.45
C GLY A 97 9.75 -0.07 -8.32
N ARG A 98 10.43 0.38 -9.39
CA ARG A 98 11.88 0.69 -9.40
C ARG A 98 12.79 -0.45 -8.93
N MET A 99 12.34 -1.70 -9.07
CA MET A 99 13.07 -2.87 -8.57
C MET A 99 14.28 -3.25 -9.44
N ASN A 100 14.30 -2.84 -10.72
CA ASN A 100 15.34 -3.07 -11.74
C ASN A 100 15.60 -4.54 -12.09
N LYS A 101 15.35 -5.48 -11.19
CA LYS A 101 15.52 -6.91 -11.36
C LYS A 101 14.20 -7.64 -11.12
N PRO A 102 13.97 -8.79 -11.76
CA PRO A 102 12.82 -9.63 -11.43
C PRO A 102 13.00 -10.24 -10.02
N PHE A 103 11.89 -10.60 -9.37
CA PHE A 103 11.91 -11.06 -7.98
C PHE A 103 12.78 -12.32 -7.75
N TRP A 104 12.87 -13.24 -8.72
CA TRP A 104 13.72 -14.45 -8.58
C TRP A 104 15.24 -14.17 -8.59
N GLN A 105 15.67 -12.95 -8.94
CA GLN A 105 17.05 -12.50 -8.85
C GLN A 105 17.32 -11.63 -7.62
N ASP A 106 16.27 -11.19 -6.92
CA ASP A 106 16.39 -10.29 -5.77
C ASP A 106 15.20 -10.46 -4.79
N ALA A 107 14.88 -11.72 -4.48
CA ALA A 107 13.68 -12.08 -3.70
C ALA A 107 13.66 -11.40 -2.32
N GLU A 108 14.81 -11.30 -1.66
CA GLU A 108 14.92 -10.66 -0.34
C GLU A 108 14.51 -9.18 -0.40
N ASN A 109 14.91 -8.45 -1.44
CA ASN A 109 14.55 -7.05 -1.61
C ASN A 109 13.06 -6.88 -1.93
N TYR A 110 12.48 -7.77 -2.73
CA TYR A 110 11.02 -7.78 -2.95
C TYR A 110 10.27 -8.02 -1.64
N ALA A 111 10.66 -9.02 -0.86
CA ALA A 111 10.06 -9.29 0.45
C ALA A 111 10.17 -8.08 1.40
N ARG A 112 11.36 -7.48 1.49
CA ARG A 112 11.60 -6.29 2.35
C ARG A 112 10.73 -5.09 1.98
N ASN A 113 10.32 -4.97 0.72
CA ASN A 113 9.46 -3.88 0.23
C ASN A 113 7.99 -4.28 0.11
N SER A 114 7.62 -5.51 0.43
CA SER A 114 6.22 -5.97 0.42
C SER A 114 5.57 -5.78 1.79
N PRO A 115 4.45 -5.04 1.89
CA PRO A 115 3.72 -4.82 3.14
C PRO A 115 3.39 -6.11 3.90
N ILE A 116 2.99 -7.17 3.19
CA ILE A 116 2.56 -8.45 3.78
C ILE A 116 3.64 -9.10 4.65
N HIS A 117 4.92 -8.88 4.36
CA HIS A 117 6.03 -9.38 5.16
C HIS A 117 6.33 -8.54 6.41
N GLY A 118 5.58 -7.47 6.65
CA GLY A 118 5.69 -6.62 7.83
C GLY A 118 4.53 -6.78 8.83
N LEU A 119 3.68 -7.77 8.66
CA LEU A 119 2.46 -7.92 9.48
C LEU A 119 2.74 -8.12 10.97
N ASP A 120 3.83 -8.78 11.35
CA ASP A 120 4.17 -8.97 12.77
C ASP A 120 4.28 -7.66 13.53
N THR A 121 4.73 -6.61 12.86
CA THR A 121 4.91 -5.25 13.42
C THR A 121 3.72 -4.32 13.20
N LEU A 122 2.68 -4.74 12.50
CA LEU A 122 1.48 -3.94 12.28
C LEU A 122 0.65 -3.83 13.56
N ASN A 123 0.52 -2.62 14.10
CA ASN A 123 -0.35 -2.30 15.24
C ASN A 123 -1.44 -1.29 14.90
N THR A 124 -1.28 -0.57 13.79
CA THR A 124 -2.27 0.41 13.30
C THR A 124 -3.48 -0.30 12.70
N PRO A 125 -4.72 0.01 13.13
CA PRO A 125 -5.93 -0.46 12.45
C PRO A 125 -5.89 -0.11 10.96
N LEU A 126 -6.14 -1.10 10.09
CA LEU A 126 -6.01 -0.95 8.65
C LEU A 126 -7.28 -1.38 7.92
N LEU A 127 -7.91 -0.43 7.22
CA LEU A 127 -8.98 -0.70 6.28
C LEU A 127 -8.39 -0.86 4.87
N ILE A 128 -8.61 -2.02 4.26
CA ILE A 128 -8.27 -2.32 2.87
C ILE A 128 -9.56 -2.27 2.05
N ALA A 129 -9.57 -1.59 0.92
CA ALA A 129 -10.74 -1.51 0.04
C ALA A 129 -10.39 -1.86 -1.40
N PHE A 130 -11.21 -2.67 -2.05
CA PHE A 130 -11.03 -3.09 -3.45
C PHE A 130 -12.35 -3.16 -4.22
N GLY A 131 -12.32 -2.84 -5.51
CA GLY A 131 -13.29 -3.34 -6.47
C GLY A 131 -12.95 -4.77 -6.90
N ASP A 132 -13.92 -5.67 -6.98
CA ASP A 132 -13.68 -7.07 -7.39
C ASP A 132 -13.38 -7.25 -8.88
N LYS A 133 -13.44 -6.15 -9.65
CA LYS A 133 -13.07 -6.07 -11.07
C LYS A 133 -11.87 -5.16 -11.29
N ASP A 134 -11.05 -4.96 -10.26
CA ASP A 134 -9.84 -4.15 -10.38
C ASP A 134 -8.91 -4.74 -11.44
N GLY A 135 -8.69 -3.99 -12.51
CA GLY A 135 -7.86 -4.40 -13.63
C GLY A 135 -6.48 -3.74 -13.63
N ALA A 136 -6.14 -2.98 -12.59
CA ALA A 136 -4.83 -2.36 -12.42
C ALA A 136 -4.02 -3.05 -11.32
N VAL A 137 -4.62 -3.27 -10.16
CA VAL A 137 -4.07 -4.06 -9.05
C VAL A 137 -5.01 -5.23 -8.81
N ASP A 138 -4.51 -6.45 -8.93
CA ASP A 138 -5.33 -7.64 -8.67
C ASP A 138 -5.87 -7.59 -7.24
N TRP A 139 -7.18 -7.69 -7.08
CA TRP A 139 -7.84 -7.59 -5.78
C TRP A 139 -7.47 -8.75 -4.83
N ASP A 140 -6.89 -9.83 -5.36
CA ASP A 140 -6.27 -10.90 -4.58
C ASP A 140 -5.20 -10.38 -3.63
N GLN A 141 -4.54 -9.25 -3.95
CA GLN A 141 -3.61 -8.57 -3.05
C GLN A 141 -4.27 -8.18 -1.71
N GLY A 142 -5.52 -7.74 -1.76
CA GLY A 142 -6.31 -7.46 -0.56
C GLY A 142 -6.66 -8.72 0.23
N ILE A 143 -7.02 -9.80 -0.46
CA ILE A 143 -7.32 -11.11 0.15
C ILE A 143 -6.08 -11.69 0.82
N GLU A 144 -4.93 -11.68 0.14
CA GLU A 144 -3.66 -12.18 0.67
C GLU A 144 -3.29 -11.44 1.97
N MET A 145 -3.31 -10.12 1.94
CA MET A 145 -3.00 -9.30 3.11
C MET A 145 -3.97 -9.53 4.27
N TYR A 146 -5.27 -9.59 3.99
CA TYR A 146 -6.30 -9.84 4.99
C TYR A 146 -6.14 -11.21 5.65
N ASN A 147 -5.99 -12.27 4.84
CA ASN A 147 -5.82 -13.63 5.36
C ASN A 147 -4.53 -13.77 6.17
N ALA A 148 -3.43 -13.20 5.68
CA ALA A 148 -2.15 -13.21 6.41
C ALA A 148 -2.27 -12.43 7.73
N ALA A 149 -2.97 -11.29 7.75
CA ALA A 149 -3.23 -10.51 8.96
C ALA A 149 -4.04 -11.32 9.99
N ARG A 150 -5.10 -12.01 9.54
CA ARG A 150 -5.87 -12.91 10.41
C ARG A 150 -5.03 -14.03 10.99
N TRP A 151 -4.15 -14.62 10.19
CA TRP A 151 -3.23 -15.65 10.65
C TRP A 151 -2.23 -15.11 11.69
N ALA A 152 -1.77 -13.87 11.48
CA ALA A 152 -0.88 -13.17 12.43
C ALA A 152 -1.62 -12.62 13.68
N GLY A 153 -2.93 -12.86 13.83
CA GLY A 153 -3.73 -12.36 14.96
C GLY A 153 -3.98 -10.85 14.94
N LYS A 154 -3.95 -10.22 13.75
CA LYS A 154 -4.22 -8.78 13.56
C LYS A 154 -5.72 -8.57 13.29
N ASP A 155 -6.52 -8.52 14.33
CA ASP A 155 -7.99 -8.43 14.23
C ASP A 155 -8.50 -7.08 13.74
N ASP A 156 -7.69 -6.03 13.84
CA ASP A 156 -8.00 -4.67 13.40
C ASP A 156 -7.74 -4.42 11.89
N VAL A 157 -7.48 -5.47 11.12
CA VAL A 157 -7.41 -5.39 9.66
C VAL A 157 -8.77 -5.77 9.07
N VAL A 158 -9.36 -4.87 8.28
CA VAL A 158 -10.66 -5.05 7.63
C VAL A 158 -10.48 -5.00 6.12
N LEU A 159 -11.17 -5.90 5.38
CA LEU A 159 -11.23 -5.87 3.92
C LEU A 159 -12.67 -5.55 3.49
N LEU A 160 -12.84 -4.43 2.77
CA LEU A 160 -14.07 -4.08 2.06
C LEU A 160 -13.92 -4.41 0.58
N VAL A 161 -14.93 -5.07 0.01
CA VAL A 161 -14.97 -5.40 -1.41
C VAL A 161 -16.21 -4.78 -2.03
N TYR A 162 -16.02 -4.01 -3.09
CA TYR A 162 -17.10 -3.34 -3.84
C TYR A 162 -17.40 -4.11 -5.15
N PRO A 163 -18.52 -4.86 -5.19
CA PRO A 163 -18.85 -5.69 -6.33
C PRO A 163 -19.04 -4.91 -7.63
N GLY A 164 -18.37 -5.36 -8.70
CA GLY A 164 -18.45 -4.78 -10.03
C GLY A 164 -17.64 -3.50 -10.22
N GLU A 165 -16.92 -3.04 -9.21
CA GLU A 165 -16.04 -1.88 -9.32
C GLU A 165 -14.64 -2.27 -9.82
N ASN A 166 -14.03 -1.36 -10.59
CA ASN A 166 -12.65 -1.49 -11.07
C ASN A 166 -11.70 -0.75 -10.09
N HIS A 167 -10.53 -0.35 -10.56
CA HIS A 167 -9.46 0.32 -9.79
C HIS A 167 -9.88 1.62 -9.09
N GLY A 168 -10.94 2.25 -9.54
CA GLY A 168 -11.59 3.39 -8.89
C GLY A 168 -13.08 3.15 -8.81
N LEU A 169 -13.69 3.48 -7.68
CA LEU A 169 -15.13 3.39 -7.48
C LEU A 169 -15.86 4.37 -8.40
N ARG A 170 -16.94 3.93 -9.02
CA ARG A 170 -17.74 4.73 -9.96
C ARG A 170 -19.20 4.84 -9.58
N LYS A 171 -19.74 3.85 -8.86
CA LYS A 171 -21.11 3.91 -8.36
C LYS A 171 -21.17 4.88 -7.20
N GLU A 172 -22.14 5.78 -7.23
CA GLU A 172 -22.30 6.83 -6.23
C GLU A 172 -22.43 6.27 -4.82
N GLU A 173 -23.23 5.22 -4.65
CA GLU A 173 -23.39 4.54 -3.37
C GLU A 173 -22.06 4.02 -2.80
N ASN A 174 -21.19 3.45 -3.65
CA ASN A 174 -19.89 2.93 -3.21
C ASN A 174 -18.90 4.07 -2.89
N MET A 175 -18.96 5.17 -3.64
CA MET A 175 -18.14 6.35 -3.35
C MET A 175 -18.52 6.99 -2.01
N VAL A 176 -19.83 7.06 -1.72
CA VAL A 176 -20.33 7.60 -0.44
C VAL A 176 -19.95 6.71 0.73
N ASP A 177 -20.03 5.37 0.56
CA ASP A 177 -19.67 4.41 1.60
C ASP A 177 -18.16 4.46 1.93
N TYR A 178 -17.32 4.69 0.91
CA TYR A 178 -15.86 4.71 1.06
C TYR A 178 -15.32 6.03 1.65
N HIS A 179 -16.03 7.16 1.49
CA HIS A 179 -15.60 8.50 1.94
C HIS A 179 -16.34 8.96 3.19
#